data_a83163e3a6fcedcfe67dda37ebdcbd16
#
_entry.id   a83163e3a6fcedcfe67dda37ebdcbd16
#
_cell.length_a   1.000
_cell.length_b   1.000
_cell.length_c   1.000
_cell.angle_alpha   90.00
_cell.angle_beta   90.00
_cell.angle_gamma   90.00
#
_symmetry.space_group_name_H-M   'P 1'
#
loop_
_entity.id
_entity.type
_entity.pdbx_description
1 polymer ?
#
loop_
_entity_poly.entity_id
_entity_poly.type
_entity_poly.pdbx_seq_one_letter_code
_entity_poly.pdbx_strand_id
1 'polypeptide(L)'
;FLDYMFMLMIKSIENNFDHPKVNHLLIKHFIELRSVSSKGSTHVLDIPGLKDPSIKFWSLWDNNHLIGCGALKFIGQNHGEFKSIRVSDDFRNKGIGNKIISHLIIQAKKLGIKKLSIETGSGKFFLPARKLFEHFKFSKCKPFAHYKEDPNSCYYTLDL
;
A
#
# COMPACT_ATOMS: atom_id res chain seq x y z
N PHE A 1 -13.03 -13.76 -17.39
CA PHE A 1 -13.08 -15.16 -16.87
C PHE A 1 -11.72 -15.57 -16.29
N LEU A 2 -10.63 -15.42 -17.05
CA LEU A 2 -9.26 -15.71 -16.58
C LEU A 2 -8.85 -14.83 -15.40
N ASP A 3 -9.16 -13.54 -15.43
CA ASP A 3 -8.89 -12.60 -14.33
C ASP A 3 -9.68 -12.94 -13.07
N TYR A 4 -10.90 -13.42 -13.23
CA TYR A 4 -11.74 -13.85 -12.11
C TYR A 4 -11.20 -15.15 -11.48
N MET A 5 -10.81 -16.11 -12.30
CA MET A 5 -10.14 -17.34 -11.82
C MET A 5 -8.82 -17.06 -11.12
N PHE A 6 -8.02 -16.12 -11.65
CA PHE A 6 -6.78 -15.71 -11.02
C PHE A 6 -7.03 -15.01 -9.67
N MET A 7 -8.08 -14.18 -9.55
CA MET A 7 -8.48 -13.59 -8.27
C MET A 7 -8.87 -14.62 -7.22
N LEU A 8 -9.50 -15.73 -7.63
CA LEU A 8 -9.90 -16.80 -6.72
C LEU A 8 -8.72 -17.61 -6.16
N MET A 9 -7.54 -17.54 -6.80
CA MET A 9 -6.33 -18.24 -6.37
C MET A 9 -5.44 -17.41 -5.43
N ILE A 10 -5.67 -16.08 -5.35
CA ILE A 10 -4.90 -15.20 -4.48
C ILE A 10 -5.46 -15.31 -3.06
N LYS A 11 -4.58 -15.65 -2.12
CA LYS A 11 -4.87 -15.62 -0.68
C LYS A 11 -4.23 -14.41 -0.04
N SER A 12 -4.92 -13.82 0.92
CA SER A 12 -4.34 -12.80 1.80
C SER A 12 -4.19 -13.35 3.22
N ILE A 13 -3.09 -12.99 3.87
CA ILE A 13 -2.83 -13.37 5.26
C ILE A 13 -2.59 -12.07 6.04
N GLU A 14 -3.37 -11.88 7.10
CA GLU A 14 -3.31 -10.69 7.93
C GLU A 14 -2.15 -10.79 8.93
N ASN A 15 -1.41 -9.69 9.08
CA ASN A 15 -0.34 -9.51 10.08
C ASN A 15 0.74 -10.61 10.07
N ASN A 16 1.09 -11.12 8.91
CA ASN A 16 2.01 -12.23 8.72
C ASN A 16 3.49 -11.78 8.72
N PHE A 17 3.90 -11.02 9.73
CA PHE A 17 5.23 -10.40 9.80
C PHE A 17 6.37 -11.40 10.05
N ASP A 18 6.08 -12.52 10.72
CA ASP A 18 7.09 -13.50 11.10
C ASP A 18 7.44 -14.47 9.96
N HIS A 19 6.68 -14.47 8.88
CA HIS A 19 7.01 -15.28 7.72
C HIS A 19 8.28 -14.73 7.04
N PRO A 20 9.33 -15.56 6.79
CA PRO A 20 10.62 -15.08 6.26
C PRO A 20 10.50 -14.29 4.97
N LYS A 21 9.65 -14.72 4.04
CA LYS A 21 9.43 -14.02 2.76
C LYS A 21 8.80 -12.63 2.96
N VAL A 22 7.83 -12.52 3.86
CA VAL A 22 7.16 -11.26 4.20
C VAL A 22 8.14 -10.30 4.86
N ASN A 23 8.88 -10.80 5.86
CA ASN A 23 9.90 -10.02 6.55
C ASN A 23 10.95 -9.48 5.57
N HIS A 24 11.46 -10.32 4.69
CA HIS A 24 12.44 -9.93 3.66
C HIS A 24 11.88 -8.86 2.71
N LEU A 25 10.65 -9.03 2.23
CA LEU A 25 9.99 -8.06 1.34
C LEU A 25 9.85 -6.69 2.00
N LEU A 26 9.43 -6.65 3.26
CA LEU A 26 9.24 -5.41 4.02
C LEU A 26 10.55 -4.70 4.32
N ILE A 27 11.60 -5.43 4.67
CA ILE A 27 12.94 -4.86 4.89
C ILE A 27 13.47 -4.25 3.58
N LYS A 28 13.35 -4.97 2.48
CA LYS A 28 13.76 -4.48 1.16
C LYS A 28 12.98 -3.23 0.75
N HIS A 29 11.67 -3.22 0.97
CA HIS A 29 10.82 -2.06 0.72
C HIS A 29 11.26 -0.84 1.53
N PHE A 30 11.48 -1.01 2.82
CA PHE A 30 11.93 0.05 3.72
C PHE A 30 13.28 0.66 3.27
N ILE A 31 14.25 -0.19 2.98
CA ILE A 31 15.59 0.26 2.53
C ILE A 31 15.49 0.99 1.20
N GLU A 32 14.74 0.44 0.24
CA GLU A 32 14.59 1.03 -1.10
C GLU A 32 13.92 2.41 -1.04
N LEU A 33 12.82 2.55 -0.31
CA LEU A 33 12.13 3.84 -0.19
C LEU A 33 12.99 4.89 0.50
N ARG A 34 13.76 4.52 1.50
CA ARG A 34 14.70 5.44 2.13
C ARG A 34 15.82 5.89 1.18
N SER A 35 16.25 5.03 0.28
CA SER A 35 17.31 5.35 -0.69
C SER A 35 16.86 6.30 -1.79
N VAL A 36 15.58 6.28 -2.16
CA VAL A 36 15.02 7.10 -3.26
C VAL A 36 14.22 8.31 -2.79
N SER A 37 13.97 8.43 -1.49
CA SER A 37 13.25 9.56 -0.90
C SER A 37 14.22 10.60 -0.39
N SER A 38 13.85 11.88 -0.52
CA SER A 38 14.62 12.99 0.04
C SER A 38 14.63 12.93 1.57
N LYS A 39 15.75 13.32 2.19
CA LYS A 39 15.86 13.40 3.64
C LYS A 39 14.75 14.28 4.21
N GLY A 40 14.04 13.80 5.23
CA GLY A 40 12.90 14.49 5.83
C GLY A 40 11.56 14.24 5.14
N SER A 41 11.56 13.63 3.95
CA SER A 41 10.34 13.30 3.18
C SER A 41 10.09 11.79 3.09
N THR A 42 10.73 11.00 3.93
CA THR A 42 10.57 9.54 3.97
C THR A 42 9.50 9.18 5.00
N HIS A 43 8.40 8.59 4.53
CA HIS A 43 7.26 8.24 5.38
C HIS A 43 6.98 6.72 5.42
N VAL A 44 7.91 5.90 4.92
CA VAL A 44 7.81 4.45 4.98
C VAL A 44 7.94 3.95 6.41
N LEU A 45 7.09 2.99 6.79
CA LEU A 45 7.14 2.34 8.10
C LEU A 45 8.05 1.11 8.05
N ASP A 46 8.83 0.91 9.11
CA ASP A 46 9.52 -0.35 9.36
C ASP A 46 8.55 -1.40 9.93
N ILE A 47 9.03 -2.62 10.16
CA ILE A 47 8.17 -3.70 10.68
C ILE A 47 7.60 -3.38 12.06
N PRO A 48 8.36 -2.87 13.04
CA PRO A 48 7.78 -2.43 14.31
C PRO A 48 6.69 -1.38 14.14
N GLY A 49 6.87 -0.41 13.24
CA GLY A 49 5.86 0.60 12.94
C GLY A 49 4.57 0.01 12.35
N LEU A 50 4.69 -1.02 11.50
CA LEU A 50 3.53 -1.72 10.93
C LEU A 50 2.76 -2.55 11.96
N LYS A 51 3.35 -2.87 13.11
CA LYS A 51 2.68 -3.59 14.20
C LYS A 51 1.84 -2.69 15.10
N ASP A 52 1.77 -1.39 14.83
CA ASP A 52 0.90 -0.47 15.57
C ASP A 52 -0.56 -0.95 15.51
N PRO A 53 -1.31 -0.91 16.64
CA PRO A 53 -2.71 -1.36 16.67
C PRO A 53 -3.65 -0.64 15.69
N SER A 54 -3.29 0.58 15.26
CA SER A 54 -4.05 1.34 14.25
C SER A 54 -3.86 0.83 12.82
N ILE A 55 -2.99 -0.16 12.61
CA ILE A 55 -2.61 -0.65 11.28
C ILE A 55 -3.04 -2.11 11.12
N LYS A 56 -3.67 -2.39 9.98
CA LYS A 56 -3.88 -3.74 9.48
C LYS A 56 -3.01 -3.94 8.25
N PHE A 57 -2.28 -5.04 8.23
CA PHE A 57 -1.35 -5.41 7.17
C PHE A 57 -1.77 -6.73 6.55
N TRP A 58 -1.63 -6.86 5.24
CA TRP A 58 -1.87 -8.12 4.51
C TRP A 58 -0.72 -8.44 3.59
N SER A 59 -0.30 -9.70 3.60
CA SER A 59 0.52 -10.31 2.55
C SER A 59 -0.39 -11.04 1.58
N LEU A 60 -0.10 -10.94 0.28
CA LEU A 60 -0.88 -11.58 -0.78
C LEU A 60 -0.05 -12.67 -1.45
N TRP A 61 -0.68 -13.82 -1.65
CA TRP A 61 -0.03 -15.04 -2.09
C TRP A 61 -0.75 -15.69 -3.28
N ASP A 62 0.03 -16.13 -4.26
CA ASP A 62 -0.39 -17.06 -5.29
C ASP A 62 0.26 -18.41 -4.99
N ASN A 63 -0.51 -19.35 -4.47
CA ASN A 63 -0.01 -20.59 -3.88
C ASN A 63 1.07 -20.29 -2.83
N ASN A 64 2.31 -20.75 -3.04
CA ASN A 64 3.43 -20.52 -2.14
C ASN A 64 4.29 -19.29 -2.51
N HIS A 65 3.86 -18.52 -3.51
CA HIS A 65 4.57 -17.33 -3.96
C HIS A 65 4.00 -16.08 -3.32
N LEU A 66 4.82 -15.34 -2.57
CA LEU A 66 4.48 -14.00 -2.09
C LEU A 66 4.50 -13.04 -3.28
N ILE A 67 3.34 -12.52 -3.65
CA ILE A 67 3.20 -11.61 -4.81
C ILE A 67 3.22 -10.14 -4.41
N GLY A 68 2.91 -9.82 -3.17
CA GLY A 68 2.98 -8.44 -2.68
C GLY A 68 2.37 -8.27 -1.30
N CYS A 69 2.26 -7.03 -0.88
CA CYS A 69 1.68 -6.65 0.40
C CYS A 69 1.05 -5.27 0.36
N GLY A 70 0.30 -4.96 1.39
CA GLY A 70 -0.25 -3.62 1.62
C GLY A 70 -0.83 -3.49 3.02
N ALA A 71 -0.97 -2.27 3.49
CA ALA A 71 -1.47 -1.95 4.82
C ALA A 71 -2.51 -0.83 4.78
N LEU A 72 -3.36 -0.82 5.78
CA LEU A 72 -4.38 0.19 6.04
C LEU A 72 -4.20 0.71 7.46
N LYS A 73 -3.93 2.00 7.58
CA LYS A 73 -3.85 2.69 8.88
C LYS A 73 -5.14 3.47 9.12
N PHE A 74 -5.74 3.30 10.29
CA PHE A 74 -6.87 4.13 10.73
C PHE A 74 -6.34 5.49 11.16
N ILE A 75 -6.76 6.57 10.49
CA ILE A 75 -6.27 7.94 10.75
C ILE A 75 -7.37 8.88 11.23
N GLY A 76 -8.57 8.39 11.41
CA GLY A 76 -9.73 9.14 11.89
C GLY A 76 -10.98 8.30 11.80
N GLN A 77 -12.10 8.88 12.19
CA GLN A 77 -13.40 8.21 12.09
C GLN A 77 -13.72 7.95 10.61
N ASN A 78 -13.91 6.69 10.26
CA ASN A 78 -14.22 6.26 8.89
C ASN A 78 -13.17 6.66 7.83
N HIS A 79 -11.94 7.02 8.25
CA HIS A 79 -10.86 7.45 7.37
C HIS A 79 -9.66 6.53 7.51
N GLY A 80 -9.18 5.99 6.40
CA GLY A 80 -8.01 5.12 6.33
C GLY A 80 -6.93 5.65 5.40
N GLU A 81 -5.69 5.31 5.69
CA GLU A 81 -4.52 5.62 4.86
C GLU A 81 -3.89 4.31 4.38
N PHE A 82 -3.65 4.20 3.06
CA PHE A 82 -2.88 3.10 2.51
C PHE A 82 -1.39 3.31 2.79
N LYS A 83 -0.73 2.25 3.24
CA LYS A 83 0.70 2.24 3.52
C LYS A 83 1.34 0.96 3.02
N SER A 84 2.65 1.01 2.77
CA SER A 84 3.50 -0.16 2.49
C SER A 84 2.98 -1.04 1.35
N ILE A 85 2.41 -0.43 0.31
CA ILE A 85 2.01 -1.15 -0.90
C ILE A 85 3.26 -1.52 -1.66
N ARG A 86 3.46 -2.83 -1.86
CA ARG A 86 4.63 -3.35 -2.55
C ARG A 86 4.28 -4.59 -3.36
N VAL A 87 4.65 -4.59 -4.62
CA VAL A 87 4.66 -5.79 -5.48
C VAL A 87 6.03 -6.46 -5.32
N SER A 88 6.03 -7.77 -5.15
CA SER A 88 7.29 -8.55 -5.15
C SER A 88 7.98 -8.41 -6.51
N ASP A 89 9.33 -8.32 -6.51
CA ASP A 89 10.09 -7.98 -7.71
C ASP A 89 9.83 -8.94 -8.89
N ASP A 90 9.71 -10.24 -8.62
CA ASP A 90 9.45 -11.27 -9.64
C ASP A 90 8.04 -11.18 -10.24
N PHE A 91 7.16 -10.38 -9.65
CA PHE A 91 5.76 -10.23 -10.07
C PHE A 91 5.44 -8.83 -10.59
N ARG A 92 6.43 -8.00 -10.83
CA ARG A 92 6.25 -6.67 -11.43
C ARG A 92 5.73 -6.77 -12.87
N ASN A 93 4.98 -5.75 -13.30
CA ASN A 93 4.39 -5.66 -14.65
C ASN A 93 3.42 -6.80 -14.99
N LYS A 94 2.79 -7.41 -14.00
CA LYS A 94 1.81 -8.49 -14.12
C LYS A 94 0.43 -8.14 -13.56
N GLY A 95 0.16 -6.85 -13.32
CA GLY A 95 -1.12 -6.38 -12.79
C GLY A 95 -1.31 -6.64 -11.29
N ILE A 96 -0.27 -6.99 -10.55
CA ILE A 96 -0.37 -7.30 -9.11
C ILE A 96 -0.71 -6.05 -8.30
N GLY A 97 -0.20 -4.87 -8.67
CA GLY A 97 -0.57 -3.61 -8.02
C GLY A 97 -2.08 -3.38 -8.00
N ASN A 98 -2.77 -3.66 -9.12
CA ASN A 98 -4.23 -3.60 -9.20
C ASN A 98 -4.90 -4.57 -8.21
N LYS A 99 -4.36 -5.78 -8.07
CA LYS A 99 -4.90 -6.79 -7.14
C LYS A 99 -4.74 -6.33 -5.68
N ILE A 100 -3.60 -5.76 -5.34
CA ILE A 100 -3.34 -5.24 -3.98
C ILE A 100 -4.31 -4.10 -3.66
N ILE A 101 -4.43 -3.09 -4.53
CA ILE A 101 -5.34 -1.95 -4.32
C ILE A 101 -6.80 -2.42 -4.21
N SER A 102 -7.23 -3.30 -5.11
CA SER A 102 -8.60 -3.87 -5.05
C SER A 102 -8.85 -4.58 -3.73
N HIS A 103 -7.89 -5.39 -3.26
CA HIS A 103 -8.00 -6.07 -1.97
C HIS A 103 -8.13 -5.07 -0.81
N LEU A 104 -7.26 -4.06 -0.78
CA LEU A 104 -7.28 -3.05 0.28
C LEU A 104 -8.58 -2.24 0.30
N ILE A 105 -9.13 -1.91 -0.87
CA ILE A 105 -10.42 -1.22 -0.96
C ILE A 105 -11.55 -2.10 -0.41
N ILE A 106 -11.56 -3.38 -0.75
CA ILE A 106 -12.56 -4.34 -0.22
C ILE A 106 -12.45 -4.43 1.31
N GLN A 107 -11.24 -4.55 1.84
CA GLN A 107 -11.03 -4.61 3.29
C GLN A 107 -11.43 -3.30 3.97
N ALA A 108 -11.11 -2.16 3.38
CA ALA A 108 -11.50 -0.86 3.90
C ALA A 108 -13.04 -0.73 4.01
N LYS A 109 -13.76 -1.14 2.97
CA LYS A 109 -15.24 -1.15 2.98
C LYS A 109 -15.80 -2.06 4.08
N LYS A 110 -15.24 -3.26 4.24
CA LYS A 110 -15.65 -4.20 5.31
C LYS A 110 -15.43 -3.63 6.70
N LEU A 111 -14.42 -2.78 6.87
CA LEU A 111 -14.08 -2.13 8.14
C LEU A 111 -14.84 -0.82 8.38
N GLY A 112 -15.76 -0.46 7.50
CA GLY A 112 -16.57 0.75 7.65
C GLY A 112 -15.88 2.04 7.24
N ILE A 113 -14.72 1.95 6.58
CA ILE A 113 -14.02 3.11 6.05
C ILE A 113 -14.83 3.75 4.94
N LYS A 114 -14.97 5.08 4.98
CA LYS A 114 -15.70 5.88 3.99
C LYS A 114 -14.79 6.73 3.12
N LYS A 115 -13.56 6.97 3.58
CA LYS A 115 -12.58 7.77 2.88
C LYS A 115 -11.21 7.12 2.98
N LEU A 116 -10.53 7.00 1.85
CA LEU A 116 -9.15 6.53 1.77
C LEU A 116 -8.24 7.67 1.34
N SER A 117 -7.04 7.69 1.91
CA SER A 117 -5.99 8.63 1.52
C SER A 117 -4.67 7.90 1.38
N ILE A 118 -3.76 8.47 0.60
CA ILE A 118 -2.42 7.94 0.42
C ILE A 118 -1.44 9.08 0.15
N GLU A 119 -0.25 8.97 0.73
CA GLU A 119 0.92 9.78 0.41
C GLU A 119 1.89 8.92 -0.41
N THR A 120 2.45 9.49 -1.46
CA THR A 120 3.51 8.89 -2.27
C THR A 120 4.49 9.95 -2.75
N GLY A 121 5.66 9.53 -3.23
CA GLY A 121 6.66 10.47 -3.73
C GLY A 121 6.28 11.15 -5.04
N SER A 122 6.81 12.35 -5.26
CA SER A 122 6.63 13.12 -6.48
C SER A 122 7.65 12.78 -7.58
N GLY A 123 8.74 12.09 -7.24
CA GLY A 123 9.81 11.74 -8.16
C GLY A 123 9.43 10.67 -9.20
N LYS A 124 10.31 10.45 -10.17
CA LYS A 124 10.09 9.49 -11.26
C LYS A 124 9.94 8.06 -10.78
N PHE A 125 10.65 7.68 -9.73
CA PHE A 125 10.54 6.35 -9.12
C PHE A 125 9.11 6.00 -8.73
N PHE A 126 8.35 6.98 -8.26
CA PHE A 126 6.98 6.80 -7.77
C PHE A 126 5.90 7.00 -8.85
N LEU A 127 6.28 7.29 -10.09
CA LEU A 127 5.31 7.51 -11.18
C LEU A 127 4.37 6.32 -11.39
N PRO A 128 4.84 5.06 -11.41
CA PRO A 128 3.94 3.91 -11.54
C PRO A 128 2.88 3.84 -10.43
N ALA A 129 3.26 4.15 -9.19
CA ALA A 129 2.33 4.19 -8.07
C ALA A 129 1.27 5.29 -8.26
N ARG A 130 1.69 6.51 -8.64
CA ARG A 130 0.73 7.60 -8.90
C ARG A 130 -0.27 7.25 -10.00
N LYS A 131 0.20 6.65 -11.10
CA LYS A 131 -0.68 6.19 -12.18
C LYS A 131 -1.67 5.13 -11.72
N LEU A 132 -1.24 4.23 -10.85
CA LEU A 132 -2.09 3.20 -10.28
C LEU A 132 -3.22 3.82 -9.44
N PHE A 133 -2.91 4.79 -8.57
CA PHE A 133 -3.92 5.47 -7.77
C PHE A 133 -4.91 6.26 -8.62
N GLU A 134 -4.43 6.95 -9.64
CA GLU A 134 -5.29 7.67 -10.60
C GLU A 134 -6.21 6.70 -11.37
N HIS A 135 -5.71 5.52 -11.73
CA HIS A 135 -6.51 4.47 -12.36
C HIS A 135 -7.68 4.02 -11.46
N PHE A 136 -7.47 3.93 -10.15
CA PHE A 136 -8.51 3.63 -9.17
C PHE A 136 -9.35 4.84 -8.77
N LYS A 137 -9.24 5.96 -9.50
CA LYS A 137 -10.03 7.18 -9.31
C LYS A 137 -9.71 7.95 -8.02
N PHE A 138 -8.54 7.72 -7.44
CA PHE A 138 -8.03 8.62 -6.44
C PHE A 138 -7.76 10.00 -7.06
N SER A 139 -8.14 11.04 -6.38
CA SER A 139 -7.92 12.43 -6.78
C SER A 139 -6.84 13.08 -5.93
N LYS A 140 -6.05 13.98 -6.53
CA LYS A 140 -5.09 14.77 -5.75
C LYS A 140 -5.81 15.58 -4.69
N CYS A 141 -5.19 15.68 -3.52
CA CYS A 141 -5.73 16.43 -2.39
C CYS A 141 -4.61 17.15 -1.63
N LYS A 142 -5.01 17.95 -0.65
CA LYS A 142 -4.08 18.56 0.31
C LYS A 142 -3.53 17.50 1.27
N PRO A 143 -2.39 17.80 1.96
CA PRO A 143 -1.90 16.93 3.01
C PRO A 143 -2.99 16.60 4.02
N PHE A 144 -2.99 15.36 4.50
CA PHE A 144 -3.94 14.85 5.48
C PHE A 144 -3.20 14.36 6.74
N ALA A 145 -3.95 14.09 7.82
CA ALA A 145 -3.39 13.66 9.10
C ALA A 145 -2.27 14.61 9.57
N HIS A 146 -1.11 14.09 9.89
CA HIS A 146 0.04 14.87 10.36
C HIS A 146 0.95 15.37 9.23
N TYR A 147 0.64 15.03 7.97
CA TYR A 147 1.46 15.46 6.84
C TYR A 147 1.40 16.97 6.61
N LYS A 148 2.49 17.52 6.10
CA LYS A 148 2.62 18.92 5.73
C LYS A 148 2.90 19.06 4.24
N GLU A 149 2.67 20.23 3.67
CA GLU A 149 3.08 20.52 2.30
C GLU A 149 4.56 20.19 2.11
N ASP A 150 4.84 19.39 1.10
CA ASP A 150 6.17 18.92 0.76
C ASP A 150 6.27 18.72 -0.76
N PRO A 151 7.20 19.41 -1.46
CA PRO A 151 7.37 19.23 -2.91
C PRO A 151 7.79 17.82 -3.30
N ASN A 152 8.30 17.01 -2.37
CA ASN A 152 8.71 15.63 -2.59
C ASN A 152 7.57 14.62 -2.40
N SER A 153 6.38 15.08 -2.01
CA SER A 153 5.22 14.22 -1.76
C SER A 153 4.02 14.62 -2.61
N CYS A 154 3.22 13.62 -2.94
CA CYS A 154 1.90 13.76 -3.55
C CYS A 154 0.87 13.10 -2.64
N TYR A 155 -0.31 13.72 -2.54
CA TYR A 155 -1.40 13.27 -1.69
C TYR A 155 -2.64 12.98 -2.53
N TYR A 156 -3.28 11.88 -2.26
CA TYR A 156 -4.47 11.43 -2.99
C TYR A 156 -5.55 10.98 -2.02
N THR A 157 -6.80 11.12 -2.45
CA THR A 157 -7.96 10.68 -1.68
C THR A 157 -9.00 10.02 -2.57
N LEU A 158 -9.78 9.13 -1.99
CA LEU A 158 -10.91 8.43 -2.63
C LEU A 158 -12.03 8.29 -1.62
N ASP A 159 -13.22 8.76 -1.98
CA ASP A 159 -14.44 8.47 -1.23
C ASP A 159 -15.01 7.10 -1.65
N LEU A 160 -15.37 6.30 -0.67
CA LEU A 160 -15.90 4.95 -0.87
C LEU A 160 -17.42 4.91 -0.86
#